data_29301b0cebe2a274469abcc8be4e2f8b
#
_entry.id   29301b0cebe2a274469abcc8be4e2f8b
#
_cell.length_a   1.000
_cell.length_b   1.000
_cell.length_c   1.000
_cell.angle_alpha   90.00
_cell.angle_beta   90.00
_cell.angle_gamma   90.00
#
_symmetry.space_group_name_H-M   'P 1'
#
loop_
_entity.id
_entity.type
_entity.pdbx_description
1 polymer ?
#
loop_
_entity_poly.entity_id
_entity_poly.type
_entity_poly.pdbx_seq_one_letter_code
_entity_poly.pdbx_strand_id
1 'polypeptide(L)'
;MQRRPAIVAYDISDNRKRRAALRILREWRLDGQKSVHECLLTDAEASELVIQLSEVIDDSTDRLLLAWVTPQRNALARGQGRVDALQAMLRHVA
;
A
#
# COMPACT_ATOMS: atom_id res chain seq x y z
N MET A 1 18.14 3.63 -11.04
CA MET A 1 17.52 3.08 -9.82
C MET A 1 16.51 2.01 -10.18
N GLN A 2 16.53 0.94 -9.44
CA GLN A 2 15.69 -0.20 -9.75
C GLN A 2 14.35 -0.09 -9.03
N ARG A 3 13.28 -0.34 -9.76
CA ARG A 3 11.94 -0.40 -9.20
C ARG A 3 11.69 -1.77 -8.58
N ARG A 4 10.99 -1.76 -7.47
CA ARG A 4 10.65 -2.97 -6.73
C ARG A 4 9.15 -3.05 -6.50
N PRO A 5 8.60 -4.26 -6.42
CA PRO A 5 7.16 -4.39 -6.12
C PRO A 5 6.87 -3.96 -4.68
N ALA A 6 5.76 -3.28 -4.55
CA ALA A 6 5.24 -2.82 -3.26
C ALA A 6 3.73 -2.97 -3.23
N ILE A 7 3.20 -3.15 -2.04
CA ILE A 7 1.77 -3.14 -1.80
C ILE A 7 1.44 -1.90 -1.00
N VAL A 8 0.46 -1.16 -1.46
CA VAL A 8 -0.08 -0.01 -0.73
C VAL A 8 -1.51 -0.33 -0.33
N ALA A 9 -1.79 -0.22 0.96
CA ALA A 9 -3.12 -0.44 1.50
C ALA A 9 -3.51 0.76 2.37
N TYR A 10 -4.78 1.07 2.40
CA TYR A 10 -5.28 2.15 3.23
C TYR A 10 -6.65 1.81 3.80
N ASP A 11 -6.96 2.46 4.90
CA ASP A 11 -8.29 2.45 5.52
C ASP A 11 -8.66 3.90 5.78
N ILE A 12 -9.54 4.43 4.95
CA ILE A 12 -9.94 5.84 4.98
C ILE A 12 -11.46 5.90 5.14
N SER A 13 -11.91 6.58 6.20
CA SER A 13 -13.33 6.62 6.52
C SER A 13 -14.12 7.55 5.61
N ASP A 14 -13.55 8.65 5.19
CA ASP A 14 -14.24 9.66 4.38
C ASP A 14 -14.22 9.30 2.89
N ASN A 15 -15.37 9.33 2.25
CA ASN A 15 -15.51 8.98 0.84
C ASN A 15 -14.71 9.89 -0.09
N ARG A 16 -14.68 11.18 0.18
CA ARG A 16 -13.92 12.13 -0.64
C ARG A 16 -12.43 11.85 -0.57
N LYS A 17 -11.95 11.58 0.64
CA LYS A 17 -10.54 11.26 0.86
C LYS A 17 -10.17 9.94 0.21
N ARG A 18 -11.04 8.93 0.29
CA ARG A 18 -10.80 7.67 -0.41
C ARG A 18 -10.68 7.85 -1.91
N ARG A 19 -11.54 8.66 -2.50
CA ARG A 19 -11.48 8.95 -3.94
C ARG A 19 -10.22 9.71 -4.30
N ALA A 20 -9.79 10.63 -3.45
CA ALA A 20 -8.55 11.37 -3.67
C ALA A 20 -7.34 10.45 -3.60
N ALA A 21 -7.30 9.54 -2.62
CA ALA A 21 -6.23 8.55 -2.50
C ALA A 21 -6.21 7.63 -3.73
N LEU A 22 -7.35 7.16 -4.17
CA LEU A 22 -7.44 6.32 -5.37
C LEU A 22 -6.93 7.04 -6.60
N ARG A 23 -7.24 8.33 -6.74
CA ARG A 23 -6.77 9.13 -7.86
C ARG A 23 -5.25 9.23 -7.89
N ILE A 24 -4.65 9.40 -6.72
CA ILE A 24 -3.19 9.40 -6.59
C ILE A 24 -2.63 8.03 -6.98
N LEU A 25 -3.19 6.96 -6.41
CA LEU A 25 -2.68 5.61 -6.64
C LEU A 25 -2.82 5.15 -8.08
N ARG A 26 -3.80 5.63 -8.82
CA ARG A 26 -3.96 5.28 -10.23
C ARG A 26 -2.75 5.64 -11.09
N GLU A 27 -1.98 6.62 -10.69
CA GLU A 27 -0.78 7.00 -11.41
C GLU A 27 0.39 6.08 -11.11
N TRP A 28 0.32 5.33 -10.02
CA TRP A 28 1.44 4.55 -9.50
C TRP A 28 1.23 3.04 -9.58
N ARG A 29 -0.03 2.60 -9.55
CA ARG A 29 -0.34 1.18 -9.41
C ARG A 29 -0.24 0.44 -10.72
N LEU A 30 0.16 -0.84 -10.63
CA LEU A 30 0.04 -1.80 -11.71
C LEU A 30 -1.36 -2.39 -11.75
N ASP A 31 -1.87 -2.72 -10.57
CA ASP A 31 -3.19 -3.31 -10.41
C ASP A 31 -3.69 -2.94 -9.02
N GLY A 32 -4.97 -3.04 -8.81
CA GLY A 32 -5.51 -2.71 -7.52
C GLY A 32 -6.96 -3.06 -7.36
N GLN A 33 -7.28 -3.33 -6.12
CA GLN A 33 -8.65 -3.50 -5.68
C GLN A 33 -8.99 -2.32 -4.78
N LYS A 34 -10.12 -2.39 -4.15
CA LYS A 34 -10.79 -1.30 -3.46
C LYS A 34 -9.88 -0.46 -2.56
N SER A 35 -9.05 -1.11 -1.75
CA SER A 35 -8.14 -0.41 -0.84
C SER A 35 -6.76 -1.04 -0.78
N VAL A 36 -6.45 -1.94 -1.71
CA VAL A 36 -5.16 -2.62 -1.80
C VAL A 36 -4.65 -2.50 -3.23
N HIS A 37 -3.44 -1.99 -3.39
CA HIS A 37 -2.88 -1.69 -4.70
C HIS A 37 -1.46 -2.21 -4.84
N GLU A 38 -1.18 -2.86 -5.96
CA GLU A 38 0.17 -3.29 -6.31
C GLU A 38 0.84 -2.21 -7.13
N CYS A 39 2.07 -1.86 -6.74
CA CYS A 39 2.86 -0.84 -7.38
C CYS A 39 4.26 -1.34 -7.68
N LEU A 40 4.93 -0.68 -8.60
CA LEU A 40 6.33 -0.93 -8.90
C LEU A 40 7.06 0.40 -8.73
N LEU A 41 7.91 0.51 -7.70
CA LEU A 41 8.42 1.79 -7.24
C LEU A 41 9.90 1.74 -6.93
N THR A 42 10.59 2.85 -7.18
CA THR A 42 11.90 3.12 -6.57
C THR A 42 11.69 3.59 -5.13
N ASP A 43 12.76 3.65 -4.34
CA ASP A 43 12.70 4.19 -2.99
C ASP A 43 12.20 5.64 -2.98
N ALA A 44 12.68 6.44 -3.91
CA ALA A 44 12.26 7.84 -4.02
C ALA A 44 10.78 7.95 -4.39
N GLU A 45 10.32 7.11 -5.31
CA GLU A 45 8.92 7.09 -5.70
C GLU A 45 8.02 6.66 -4.56
N ALA A 46 8.45 5.68 -3.78
CA ALA A 46 7.70 5.22 -2.61
C ALA A 46 7.55 6.34 -1.58
N SER A 47 8.63 7.08 -1.31
CA SER A 47 8.58 8.22 -0.41
C SER A 47 7.62 9.29 -0.90
N GLU A 48 7.69 9.60 -2.18
CA GLU A 48 6.80 10.60 -2.78
C GLU A 48 5.33 10.17 -2.69
N LEU A 49 5.06 8.90 -2.97
CA LEU A 49 3.71 8.36 -2.90
C LEU A 49 3.15 8.44 -1.48
N VAL A 50 3.97 8.07 -0.48
CA VAL A 50 3.56 8.15 0.93
C VAL A 50 3.28 9.61 1.32
N ILE A 51 4.10 10.54 0.87
CA ILE A 51 3.88 11.96 1.14
C ILE A 51 2.54 12.42 0.55
N GLN A 52 2.29 12.10 -0.71
CA GLN A 52 1.05 12.48 -1.39
C GLN A 52 -0.18 11.92 -0.69
N LEU A 53 -0.13 10.63 -0.32
CA LEU A 53 -1.24 9.99 0.38
C LEU A 53 -1.42 10.54 1.79
N SER A 54 -0.33 10.85 2.47
CA SER A 54 -0.38 11.42 3.83
C SER A 54 -1.07 12.77 3.87
N GLU A 55 -0.99 13.52 2.79
CA GLU A 55 -1.68 14.81 2.68
C GLU A 55 -3.19 14.68 2.58
N VAL A 56 -3.67 13.51 2.19
CA VAL A 56 -5.09 13.26 1.97
C VAL A 56 -5.77 12.65 3.18
N ILE A 57 -5.06 11.81 3.93
CA ILE A 57 -5.65 11.06 5.04
C ILE A 57 -5.76 11.92 6.30
N ASP A 58 -6.62 11.47 7.21
CA ASP A 58 -6.75 12.00 8.55
C ASP A 58 -6.00 11.07 9.52
N ASP A 59 -4.91 11.54 10.10
CA ASP A 59 -4.05 10.72 10.96
C ASP A 59 -4.79 10.15 12.17
N SER A 60 -5.84 10.81 12.61
CA SER A 60 -6.58 10.36 13.80
C SER A 60 -7.53 9.19 13.52
N THR A 61 -7.97 9.03 12.27
CA THR A 61 -8.99 8.03 11.93
C THR A 61 -8.55 7.07 10.83
N ASP A 62 -7.57 7.45 10.04
CA ASP A 62 -7.20 6.72 8.83
C ASP A 62 -5.89 5.99 9.01
N ARG A 63 -5.70 4.94 8.20
CA ARG A 63 -4.46 4.14 8.20
C ARG A 63 -3.92 4.04 6.79
N LEU A 64 -2.60 3.99 6.71
CA LEU A 64 -1.86 3.85 5.47
C LEU A 64 -0.72 2.88 5.69
N LEU A 65 -0.56 1.95 4.78
CA LEU A 65 0.52 0.98 4.82
C LEU A 65 1.15 0.90 3.44
N LEU A 66 2.47 1.01 3.39
CA LEU A 66 3.24 0.63 2.22
C LEU A 66 4.22 -0.45 2.63
N ALA A 67 4.18 -1.58 1.97
CA ALA A 67 5.04 -2.72 2.27
C ALA A 67 5.74 -3.17 1.00
N TRP A 68 7.05 -3.36 1.10
CA TRP A 68 7.81 -3.95 0.00
C TRP A 68 7.54 -5.45 -0.07
N VAL A 69 7.35 -5.93 -1.31
CA VAL A 69 7.18 -7.35 -1.55
C VAL A 69 8.54 -7.92 -1.93
N THR A 70 9.01 -8.88 -1.14
CA THR A 70 10.28 -9.54 -1.42
C THR A 70 10.00 -10.79 -2.24
N PRO A 71 10.49 -10.86 -3.47
CA PRO A 71 10.24 -12.02 -4.31
C PRO A 71 11.09 -13.24 -3.94
N GLN A 72 11.87 -13.18 -2.89
CA GLN A 72 12.74 -14.27 -2.48
C GLN A 72 11.92 -15.43 -1.93
N ARG A 73 12.11 -16.59 -2.54
CA ARG A 73 11.42 -17.81 -2.16
C ARG A 73 11.61 -18.14 -0.69
N ASN A 74 12.83 -17.99 -0.17
CA ASN A 74 13.13 -18.29 1.22
C ASN A 74 12.38 -17.35 2.17
N ALA A 75 12.24 -16.11 1.81
CA ALA A 75 11.47 -15.16 2.60
C ALA A 75 10.01 -15.55 2.67
N LEU A 76 9.45 -16.01 1.57
CA LEU A 76 8.06 -16.48 1.54
C LEU A 76 7.88 -17.71 2.41
N ALA A 77 8.78 -18.69 2.31
CA ALA A 77 8.71 -19.91 3.10
C ALA A 77 8.85 -19.65 4.60
N ARG A 78 9.75 -18.75 4.97
CA ARG A 78 9.98 -18.40 6.37
C ARG A 78 8.95 -17.42 6.90
N GLY A 79 8.33 -16.70 6.02
CA GLY A 79 7.46 -15.59 6.35
C GLY A 79 5.99 -15.95 6.39
N GLN A 80 5.64 -17.21 6.55
CA GLN A 80 4.23 -17.63 6.55
C GLN A 80 3.42 -16.79 7.54
N GLY A 81 3.93 -16.63 8.76
CA GLY A 81 3.26 -15.81 9.76
C GLY A 81 3.17 -14.35 9.36
N ARG A 82 4.19 -13.82 8.69
CA ARG A 82 4.16 -12.44 8.19
C ARG A 82 3.15 -12.26 7.08
N VAL A 83 3.07 -13.24 6.17
CA VAL A 83 2.08 -13.22 5.10
C VAL A 83 0.69 -13.25 5.70
N ASP A 84 0.47 -14.13 6.67
CA ASP A 84 -0.81 -14.22 7.35
C ASP A 84 -1.16 -12.92 8.09
N ALA A 85 -0.19 -12.34 8.76
CA ALA A 85 -0.38 -11.07 9.46
C ALA A 85 -0.72 -9.94 8.49
N LEU A 86 -0.02 -9.88 7.36
CA LEU A 86 -0.29 -8.88 6.32
C LEU A 86 -1.68 -9.09 5.73
N GLN A 87 -2.05 -10.33 5.42
CA GLN A 87 -3.37 -10.64 4.91
C GLN A 87 -4.47 -10.29 5.90
N ALA A 88 -4.24 -10.55 7.18
CA ALA A 88 -5.17 -10.17 8.24
C ALA A 88 -5.33 -8.65 8.31
N MET A 89 -4.24 -7.92 8.20
CA MET A 89 -4.25 -6.47 8.18
C MET A 89 -5.00 -5.95 6.95
N LEU A 90 -4.75 -6.53 5.79
CA LEU A 90 -5.40 -6.13 4.55
C LEU A 90 -6.90 -6.41 4.59
N ARG A 91 -7.31 -7.51 5.20
CA ARG A 91 -8.74 -7.79 5.39
C ARG A 91 -9.40 -6.77 6.30
N HIS A 92 -8.67 -6.26 7.27
CA HIS A 92 -9.16 -5.22 8.18
C HIS A 92 -9.33 -3.91 7.44
N VAL A 93 -8.43 -3.61 6.50
CA VAL A 93 -8.43 -2.40 5.71
C VAL A 93 -9.47 -2.45 4.59
N ALA A 94 -9.64 -3.62 4.03
CA ALA A 94 -10.57 -3.80 2.92
C ALA A 94 -12.00 -3.78 3.40
#